data_7713244cf4516798f47852a1249ca8e1
#
_entry.id   7713244cf4516798f47852a1249ca8e1
#
_cell.length_a   1.000
_cell.length_b   1.000
_cell.length_c   1.000
_cell.angle_alpha   90.00
_cell.angle_beta   90.00
_cell.angle_gamma   90.00
#
_symmetry.space_group_name_H-M   'P 1'
#
loop_
_entity.id
_entity.type
_entity.pdbx_description
1 polymer ?
#
loop_
_entity_poly.entity_id
_entity_poly.type
_entity_poly.pdbx_seq_one_letter_code
_entity_poly.pdbx_strand_id
1 'polypeptide(L)'
;MDISTLANLINAIAVTAGVIFAAAQIRQYRQRRQRDAMLELVRSFQSPAFTAALRRVLSLPDGADAAKIREVLGPDGEDAVYLVSLTWESLGVLVFRREVTLDLVDDFFSGPLVISWQKLKVYSEEWRRALNRETGNEWFHWLAERMLERERTSPPIPAYEAHHNWR
;
A
#
# COMPACT_ATOMS: atom_id res chain seq x y z
N MET A 1 -48.65 5.22 -33.18
CA MET A 1 -47.93 5.50 -31.92
C MET A 1 -48.25 6.94 -31.57
N ASP A 2 -48.77 7.19 -30.43
CA ASP A 2 -49.17 8.52 -29.99
C ASP A 2 -47.92 9.37 -29.67
N ILE A 3 -47.99 10.68 -29.95
CA ILE A 3 -46.86 11.62 -29.76
C ILE A 3 -46.38 11.60 -28.30
N SER A 4 -47.30 11.43 -27.35
CA SER A 4 -46.99 11.33 -25.93
C SER A 4 -46.17 10.07 -25.59
N THR A 5 -46.48 8.95 -26.23
CA THR A 5 -45.72 7.69 -26.06
C THR A 5 -44.31 7.82 -26.62
N LEU A 6 -44.15 8.49 -27.76
CA LEU A 6 -42.85 8.72 -28.36
C LEU A 6 -41.99 9.66 -27.48
N ALA A 7 -42.57 10.73 -26.95
CA ALA A 7 -41.90 11.65 -26.05
C ALA A 7 -41.41 10.97 -24.75
N ASN A 8 -42.29 10.13 -24.16
CA ASN A 8 -41.95 9.37 -22.97
C ASN A 8 -40.83 8.34 -23.23
N LEU A 9 -40.83 7.70 -24.39
CA LEU A 9 -39.75 6.77 -24.77
C LEU A 9 -38.42 7.50 -24.94
N ILE A 10 -38.42 8.66 -25.59
CA ILE A 10 -37.20 9.49 -25.76
C ILE A 10 -36.68 9.93 -24.39
N ASN A 11 -37.56 10.38 -23.49
CA ASN A 11 -37.14 10.77 -22.14
C ASN A 11 -36.55 9.61 -21.35
N ALA A 12 -37.20 8.43 -21.43
CA ALA A 12 -36.67 7.23 -20.74
C ALA A 12 -35.29 6.84 -21.25
N ILE A 13 -35.09 6.89 -22.58
CA ILE A 13 -33.74 6.62 -23.17
C ILE A 13 -32.72 7.67 -22.75
N ALA A 14 -33.09 8.95 -22.75
CA ALA A 14 -32.20 10.04 -22.37
C ALA A 14 -31.76 9.93 -20.90
N VAL A 15 -32.71 9.64 -19.99
CA VAL A 15 -32.41 9.43 -18.57
C VAL A 15 -31.51 8.21 -18.36
N THR A 16 -31.82 7.10 -19.02
CA THR A 16 -31.02 5.87 -18.93
C THR A 16 -29.60 6.09 -19.44
N ALA A 17 -29.45 6.74 -20.59
CA ALA A 17 -28.15 7.09 -21.14
C ALA A 17 -27.38 8.04 -20.20
N GLY A 18 -28.05 9.02 -19.59
CA GLY A 18 -27.47 9.93 -18.61
C GLY A 18 -26.94 9.19 -17.36
N VAL A 19 -27.70 8.24 -16.84
CA VAL A 19 -27.28 7.41 -15.68
C VAL A 19 -26.07 6.54 -16.03
N ILE A 20 -26.10 5.88 -17.20
CA ILE A 20 -24.96 5.06 -17.66
C ILE A 20 -23.72 5.91 -17.83
N PHE A 21 -23.85 7.08 -18.45
CA PHE A 21 -22.76 8.03 -18.64
C PHE A 21 -22.19 8.52 -17.30
N ALA A 22 -23.05 8.90 -16.35
CA ALA A 22 -22.62 9.33 -15.02
C ALA A 22 -21.88 8.20 -14.29
N ALA A 23 -22.38 6.97 -14.35
CA ALA A 23 -21.72 5.81 -13.75
C ALA A 23 -20.33 5.55 -14.38
N ALA A 24 -20.22 5.65 -15.69
CA ALA A 24 -18.94 5.53 -16.41
C ALA A 24 -17.95 6.64 -16.02
N GLN A 25 -18.40 7.87 -15.91
CA GLN A 25 -17.61 9.03 -15.46
C GLN A 25 -17.09 8.83 -14.03
N ILE A 26 -17.93 8.39 -13.10
CA ILE A 26 -17.54 8.11 -11.70
C ILE A 26 -16.48 7.01 -11.67
N ARG A 27 -16.67 5.93 -12.44
CA ARG A 27 -15.70 4.84 -12.52
C ARG A 27 -14.35 5.32 -13.06
N GLN A 28 -14.37 6.11 -14.12
CA GLN A 28 -13.18 6.67 -14.75
C GLN A 28 -12.44 7.63 -13.81
N TYR A 29 -13.18 8.47 -13.08
CA TYR A 29 -12.63 9.38 -12.08
C TYR A 29 -11.93 8.61 -10.93
N ARG A 30 -12.57 7.56 -10.40
CA ARG A 30 -11.96 6.71 -9.37
C ARG A 30 -10.69 6.02 -9.84
N GLN A 31 -10.68 5.49 -11.07
CA GLN A 31 -9.48 4.86 -11.63
C GLN A 31 -8.32 5.85 -11.82
N ARG A 32 -8.60 7.06 -12.31
CA ARG A 32 -7.58 8.12 -12.43
C ARG A 32 -7.02 8.51 -11.06
N ARG A 33 -7.88 8.72 -10.07
CA ARG A 33 -7.47 9.08 -8.72
C ARG A 33 -6.59 7.99 -8.07
N GLN A 34 -6.93 6.72 -8.24
CA GLN A 34 -6.12 5.61 -7.76
C GLN A 34 -4.74 5.58 -8.43
N ARG A 35 -4.69 5.81 -9.74
CA ARG A 35 -3.43 5.88 -10.49
C ARG A 35 -2.56 7.04 -10.04
N ASP A 36 -3.14 8.22 -9.85
CA ASP A 36 -2.41 9.41 -9.43
C ASP A 36 -1.87 9.25 -8.02
N ALA A 37 -2.66 8.72 -7.09
CA ALA A 37 -2.23 8.39 -5.74
C ALA A 37 -1.07 7.39 -5.73
N MET A 38 -1.11 6.37 -6.62
CA MET A 38 -0.05 5.39 -6.74
C MET A 38 1.24 6.00 -7.31
N LEU A 39 1.15 6.85 -8.32
CA LEU A 39 2.34 7.52 -8.87
C LEU A 39 3.00 8.43 -7.83
N GLU A 40 2.22 9.13 -7.03
CA GLU A 40 2.72 9.95 -5.93
C GLU A 40 3.39 9.08 -4.86
N LEU A 41 2.77 7.95 -4.52
CA LEU A 41 3.33 6.98 -3.60
C LEU A 41 4.68 6.45 -4.11
N VAL A 42 4.76 5.99 -5.36
CA VAL A 42 6.03 5.53 -5.97
C VAL A 42 7.10 6.60 -5.90
N ARG A 43 6.76 7.87 -6.17
CA ARG A 43 7.70 8.99 -6.05
C ARG A 43 8.20 9.19 -4.61
N SER A 44 7.31 9.06 -3.62
CA SER A 44 7.71 9.18 -2.21
C SER A 44 8.71 8.11 -1.79
N PHE A 45 8.56 6.88 -2.29
CA PHE A 45 9.50 5.77 -2.09
C PHE A 45 10.84 5.94 -2.84
N GLN A 46 10.86 6.77 -3.88
CA GLN A 46 12.09 7.13 -4.59
C GLN A 46 12.83 8.31 -3.96
N SER A 47 12.33 8.88 -2.87
CA SER A 47 13.00 9.97 -2.18
C SER A 47 14.35 9.49 -1.61
N PRO A 48 15.43 10.30 -1.70
CA PRO A 48 16.72 9.92 -1.15
C PRO A 48 16.68 9.60 0.35
N ALA A 49 15.86 10.33 1.11
CA ALA A 49 15.69 10.13 2.55
C ALA A 49 15.08 8.74 2.84
N PHE A 50 13.97 8.38 2.18
CA PHE A 50 13.35 7.07 2.38
C PHE A 50 14.26 5.94 1.92
N THR A 51 14.89 6.07 0.74
CA THR A 51 15.82 5.05 0.22
C THR A 51 16.99 4.80 1.17
N ALA A 52 17.57 5.86 1.76
CA ALA A 52 18.63 5.74 2.75
C ALA A 52 18.14 5.06 4.03
N ALA A 53 16.99 5.47 4.55
CA ALA A 53 16.37 4.89 5.75
C ALA A 53 16.04 3.40 5.54
N LEU A 54 15.38 3.06 4.41
CA LEU A 54 15.04 1.68 4.08
C LEU A 54 16.29 0.79 4.00
N ARG A 55 17.35 1.23 3.35
CA ARG A 55 18.61 0.48 3.27
C ARG A 55 19.19 0.18 4.66
N ARG A 56 19.12 1.14 5.59
CA ARG A 56 19.54 0.96 6.98
C ARG A 56 18.66 -0.07 7.69
N VAL A 57 17.35 0.03 7.57
CA VAL A 57 16.42 -0.95 8.16
C VAL A 57 16.65 -2.35 7.60
N LEU A 58 16.83 -2.49 6.29
CA LEU A 58 17.08 -3.79 5.66
C LEU A 58 18.42 -4.43 6.08
N SER A 59 19.38 -3.66 6.60
CA SER A 59 20.65 -4.18 7.14
C SER A 59 20.54 -4.73 8.57
N LEU A 60 19.41 -4.50 9.25
CA LEU A 60 19.19 -5.05 10.59
C LEU A 60 19.03 -6.58 10.57
N PRO A 61 19.35 -7.28 11.67
CA PRO A 61 18.92 -8.66 11.83
C PRO A 61 17.39 -8.75 11.97
N ASP A 62 16.83 -9.94 11.73
CA ASP A 62 15.41 -10.19 11.94
C ASP A 62 15.05 -10.07 13.42
N GLY A 63 13.93 -9.42 13.70
CA GLY A 63 13.45 -9.21 15.06
C GLY A 63 14.37 -8.32 15.91
N ALA A 64 15.03 -7.34 15.31
CA ALA A 64 15.84 -6.38 16.05
C ALA A 64 14.96 -5.61 17.07
N ASP A 65 15.42 -5.58 18.33
CA ASP A 65 14.89 -4.74 19.39
C ASP A 65 15.49 -3.32 19.36
N ALA A 66 15.05 -2.44 20.24
CA ALA A 66 15.56 -1.07 20.32
C ALA A 66 17.06 -1.00 20.64
N ALA A 67 17.57 -1.92 21.45
CA ALA A 67 18.99 -1.97 21.79
C ALA A 67 19.84 -2.37 20.57
N LYS A 68 19.39 -3.39 19.83
CA LYS A 68 20.07 -3.86 18.63
C LYS A 68 20.03 -2.84 17.50
N ILE A 69 18.94 -2.10 17.35
CA ILE A 69 18.83 -1.01 16.38
C ILE A 69 19.89 0.07 16.68
N ARG A 70 20.00 0.49 17.94
CA ARG A 70 21.03 1.48 18.32
C ARG A 70 22.46 0.97 18.15
N GLU A 71 22.69 -0.31 18.45
CA GLU A 71 24.01 -0.94 18.25
C GLU A 71 24.43 -0.95 16.78
N VAL A 72 23.51 -1.38 15.88
CA VAL A 72 23.82 -1.59 14.46
C VAL A 72 23.79 -0.29 13.66
N LEU A 73 22.79 0.57 13.92
CA LEU A 73 22.55 1.78 13.12
C LEU A 73 23.11 3.06 13.75
N GLY A 74 23.58 2.99 14.99
CA GLY A 74 24.07 4.16 15.72
C GLY A 74 22.94 5.09 16.20
N PRO A 75 23.28 6.30 16.69
CA PRO A 75 22.31 7.20 17.33
C PRO A 75 21.17 7.65 16.42
N ASP A 76 21.40 7.80 15.12
CA ASP A 76 20.37 8.20 14.14
C ASP A 76 19.58 7.00 13.59
N GLY A 77 19.75 5.82 14.18
CA GLY A 77 19.10 4.59 13.73
C GLY A 77 17.60 4.63 13.92
N GLU A 78 17.13 5.22 15.01
CA GLU A 78 15.71 5.33 15.34
C GLU A 78 14.96 6.23 14.34
N ASP A 79 15.59 7.28 13.82
CA ASP A 79 15.00 8.13 12.79
C ASP A 79 14.74 7.37 11.49
N ALA A 80 15.67 6.50 11.09
CA ALA A 80 15.47 5.64 9.92
C ALA A 80 14.32 4.63 10.13
N VAL A 81 14.26 4.02 11.32
CA VAL A 81 13.17 3.10 11.69
C VAL A 81 11.83 3.83 11.71
N TYR A 82 11.79 5.02 12.32
CA TYR A 82 10.59 5.83 12.39
C TYR A 82 10.07 6.21 10.99
N LEU A 83 10.95 6.70 10.11
CA LEU A 83 10.58 7.07 8.74
C LEU A 83 10.03 5.87 7.96
N VAL A 84 10.68 4.71 8.03
CA VAL A 84 10.23 3.50 7.34
C VAL A 84 8.91 3.00 7.91
N SER A 85 8.78 2.94 9.24
CA SER A 85 7.55 2.49 9.90
C SER A 85 6.37 3.40 9.57
N LEU A 86 6.54 4.72 9.66
CA LEU A 86 5.48 5.69 9.35
C LEU A 86 5.06 5.63 7.88
N THR A 87 6.00 5.36 6.98
CA THR A 87 5.69 5.22 5.54
C THR A 87 4.84 3.98 5.28
N TRP A 88 5.20 2.83 5.86
CA TRP A 88 4.39 1.61 5.75
C TRP A 88 3.06 1.71 6.47
N GLU A 89 3.03 2.39 7.61
CA GLU A 89 1.80 2.70 8.35
C GLU A 89 0.82 3.49 7.47
N SER A 90 1.30 4.56 6.84
CA SER A 90 0.51 5.38 5.93
C SER A 90 0.00 4.59 4.72
N LEU A 91 0.84 3.73 4.14
CA LEU A 91 0.44 2.85 3.04
C LEU A 91 -0.66 1.87 3.48
N GLY A 92 -0.55 1.30 4.69
CA GLY A 92 -1.57 0.41 5.25
C GLY A 92 -2.94 1.08 5.34
N VAL A 93 -2.99 2.35 5.79
CA VAL A 93 -4.23 3.14 5.82
C VAL A 93 -4.82 3.33 4.41
N LEU A 94 -3.98 3.67 3.41
CA LEU A 94 -4.44 3.85 2.03
C LEU A 94 -5.01 2.56 1.42
N VAL A 95 -4.40 1.42 1.72
CA VAL A 95 -4.91 0.10 1.29
C VAL A 95 -6.24 -0.22 1.99
N PHE A 96 -6.32 -0.04 3.30
CA PHE A 96 -7.56 -0.27 4.06
C PHE A 96 -8.72 0.59 3.53
N ARG A 97 -8.44 1.86 3.20
CA ARG A 97 -9.42 2.79 2.62
C ARG A 97 -9.72 2.51 1.13
N ARG A 98 -9.07 1.53 0.53
CA ARG A 98 -9.21 1.18 -0.89
C ARG A 98 -8.82 2.32 -1.84
N GLU A 99 -7.97 3.22 -1.40
CA GLU A 99 -7.36 4.25 -2.24
C GLU A 99 -6.20 3.67 -3.07
N VAL A 100 -5.51 2.67 -2.50
CA VAL A 100 -4.50 1.84 -3.17
C VAL A 100 -4.95 0.38 -3.09
N THR A 101 -4.76 -0.39 -4.15
CA THR A 101 -5.10 -1.82 -4.14
C THR A 101 -3.95 -2.66 -3.59
N LEU A 102 -4.28 -3.79 -2.96
CA LEU A 102 -3.26 -4.72 -2.47
C LEU A 102 -2.39 -5.28 -3.60
N ASP A 103 -2.96 -5.45 -4.82
CA ASP A 103 -2.21 -5.89 -5.99
C ASP A 103 -1.09 -4.92 -6.35
N LEU A 104 -1.37 -3.61 -6.31
CA LEU A 104 -0.35 -2.59 -6.57
C LEU A 104 0.76 -2.58 -5.49
N VAL A 105 0.40 -2.83 -4.22
CA VAL A 105 1.41 -2.97 -3.16
C VAL A 105 2.28 -4.20 -3.41
N ASP A 106 1.67 -5.29 -3.83
CA ASP A 106 2.38 -6.53 -4.18
C ASP A 106 3.38 -6.30 -5.32
N ASP A 107 2.92 -5.69 -6.40
CA ASP A 107 3.74 -5.42 -7.59
C ASP A 107 4.96 -4.53 -7.31
N PHE A 108 4.84 -3.56 -6.40
CA PHE A 108 5.87 -2.55 -6.20
C PHE A 108 6.67 -2.70 -4.89
N PHE A 109 6.05 -3.21 -3.82
CA PHE A 109 6.57 -3.04 -2.48
C PHE A 109 6.57 -4.30 -1.62
N SER A 110 6.05 -5.45 -2.09
CA SER A 110 5.85 -6.62 -1.22
C SER A 110 7.14 -7.05 -0.52
N GLY A 111 8.22 -7.22 -1.25
CA GLY A 111 9.51 -7.62 -0.69
C GLY A 111 10.03 -6.64 0.36
N PRO A 112 10.26 -5.36 0.04
CA PRO A 112 10.73 -4.36 1.00
C PRO A 112 9.84 -4.22 2.24
N LEU A 113 8.51 -4.31 2.07
CA LEU A 113 7.54 -4.20 3.15
C LEU A 113 7.63 -5.40 4.09
N VAL A 114 7.56 -6.62 3.55
CA VAL A 114 7.63 -7.87 4.34
C VAL A 114 8.96 -7.98 5.07
N ILE A 115 10.08 -7.71 4.40
CA ILE A 115 11.39 -7.74 5.01
C ILE A 115 11.50 -6.67 6.12
N SER A 116 11.01 -5.44 5.88
CA SER A 116 11.00 -4.40 6.93
C SER A 116 10.22 -4.86 8.16
N TRP A 117 9.07 -5.53 7.99
CA TRP A 117 8.31 -6.06 9.09
C TRP A 117 9.07 -7.16 9.84
N GLN A 118 9.72 -8.09 9.14
CA GLN A 118 10.54 -9.13 9.76
C GLN A 118 11.66 -8.53 10.63
N LYS A 119 12.25 -7.41 10.20
CA LYS A 119 13.28 -6.68 10.95
C LYS A 119 12.71 -5.98 12.18
N LEU A 120 11.55 -5.32 12.05
CA LEU A 120 11.05 -4.32 13.00
C LEU A 120 9.91 -4.79 13.90
N LYS A 121 9.39 -6.02 13.75
CA LYS A 121 8.24 -6.51 14.53
C LYS A 121 8.47 -6.45 16.03
N VAL A 122 9.65 -6.87 16.51
CA VAL A 122 9.97 -6.86 17.96
C VAL A 122 10.08 -5.43 18.46
N TYR A 123 10.76 -4.54 17.74
CA TYR A 123 10.80 -3.12 18.06
C TYR A 123 9.40 -2.50 18.10
N SER A 124 8.52 -2.82 17.17
CA SER A 124 7.14 -2.31 17.15
C SER A 124 6.35 -2.77 18.38
N GLU A 125 6.54 -4.01 18.83
CA GLU A 125 5.92 -4.54 20.04
C GLU A 125 6.47 -3.87 21.31
N GLU A 126 7.79 -3.63 21.39
CA GLU A 126 8.41 -2.88 22.49
C GLU A 126 7.89 -1.44 22.55
N TRP A 127 7.79 -0.79 21.40
CA TRP A 127 7.29 0.56 21.29
C TRP A 127 5.82 0.69 21.74
N ARG A 128 4.95 -0.25 21.36
CA ARG A 128 3.57 -0.33 21.84
C ARG A 128 3.50 -0.42 23.38
N ARG A 129 4.31 -1.31 23.94
CA ARG A 129 4.38 -1.49 25.41
C ARG A 129 4.91 -0.25 26.12
N ALA A 130 5.96 0.35 25.61
CA ALA A 130 6.57 1.56 26.21
C ALA A 130 5.62 2.75 26.23
N LEU A 131 4.81 2.93 25.19
CA LEU A 131 3.84 4.02 25.09
C LEU A 131 2.45 3.66 25.61
N ASN A 132 2.23 2.42 26.05
CA ASN A 132 0.91 1.89 26.39
C ASN A 132 -0.13 2.15 25.27
N ARG A 133 0.26 1.90 24.02
CA ARG A 133 -0.51 2.16 22.80
C ARG A 133 -0.53 0.95 21.89
N GLU A 134 -1.57 0.14 21.97
CA GLU A 134 -1.76 -1.05 21.11
C GLU A 134 -1.83 -0.72 19.61
N THR A 135 -2.25 0.50 19.28
CA THR A 135 -2.42 0.97 17.90
C THR A 135 -1.12 1.47 17.24
N GLY A 136 0.03 1.36 17.92
CA GLY A 136 1.31 1.77 17.32
C GLY A 136 1.74 0.85 16.17
N ASN A 137 2.00 1.40 14.99
CA ASN A 137 2.33 0.62 13.78
C ASN A 137 1.30 -0.48 13.46
N GLU A 138 0.01 -0.26 13.73
CA GLU A 138 -1.05 -1.25 13.53
C GLU A 138 -1.32 -1.52 12.06
N TRP A 139 -1.27 -0.47 11.24
CA TRP A 139 -1.50 -0.57 9.79
C TRP A 139 -0.31 -1.15 9.05
N PHE A 140 0.91 -0.88 9.51
CA PHE A 140 2.11 -1.56 9.01
C PHE A 140 2.05 -3.07 9.32
N HIS A 141 1.72 -3.42 10.56
CA HIS A 141 1.53 -4.81 10.97
C HIS A 141 0.44 -5.49 10.13
N TRP A 142 -0.74 -4.90 10.07
CA TRP A 142 -1.86 -5.42 9.29
C TRP A 142 -1.51 -5.63 7.81
N LEU A 143 -0.86 -4.65 7.20
CA LEU A 143 -0.47 -4.73 5.78
C LEU A 143 0.57 -5.82 5.55
N ALA A 144 1.57 -5.93 6.43
CA ALA A 144 2.58 -6.98 6.35
C ALA A 144 1.96 -8.38 6.48
N GLU A 145 0.98 -8.57 7.38
CA GLU A 145 0.25 -9.83 7.49
C GLU A 145 -0.52 -10.17 6.21
N ARG A 146 -1.19 -9.19 5.58
CA ARG A 146 -1.89 -9.41 4.31
C ARG A 146 -0.94 -9.83 3.20
N MET A 147 0.26 -9.24 3.14
CA MET A 147 1.28 -9.62 2.16
C MET A 147 1.82 -11.03 2.44
N LEU A 148 2.14 -11.36 3.69
CA LEU A 148 2.58 -12.70 4.09
C LEU A 148 1.52 -13.78 3.85
N GLU A 149 0.24 -13.48 4.05
CA GLU A 149 -0.86 -14.38 3.74
C GLU A 149 -0.96 -14.63 2.22
N ARG A 150 -0.78 -13.57 1.44
CA ARG A 150 -0.76 -13.64 -0.02
C ARG A 150 0.40 -14.52 -0.52
N GLU A 151 1.61 -14.31 -0.01
CA GLU A 151 2.78 -15.13 -0.34
C GLU A 151 2.57 -16.62 -0.02
N ARG A 152 1.86 -16.93 1.08
CA ARG A 152 1.54 -18.32 1.44
C ARG A 152 0.52 -18.96 0.51
N THR A 153 -0.48 -18.20 0.06
CA THR A 153 -1.56 -18.71 -0.79
C THR A 153 -1.21 -18.70 -2.28
N SER A 154 -0.36 -17.77 -2.68
CA SER A 154 0.13 -17.59 -4.05
C SER A 154 1.60 -17.17 -3.99
N PRO A 155 2.52 -18.14 -3.90
CA PRO A 155 3.95 -17.84 -3.88
C PRO A 155 4.37 -16.95 -5.05
N PRO A 156 5.18 -15.90 -4.81
CA PRO A 156 5.58 -14.97 -5.85
C PRO A 156 6.39 -15.67 -6.94
N ILE A 157 5.96 -15.51 -8.18
CA ILE A 157 6.71 -15.94 -9.37
C ILE A 157 7.41 -14.71 -9.94
N PRO A 158 8.73 -14.76 -10.18
CA PRO A 158 9.43 -13.63 -10.76
C PRO A 158 8.80 -13.17 -12.08
N ALA A 159 8.66 -11.86 -12.28
CA ALA A 159 7.99 -11.31 -13.46
C ALA A 159 8.61 -11.77 -14.78
N TYR A 160 9.94 -11.99 -14.82
CA TYR A 160 10.63 -12.51 -16.01
C TYR A 160 10.26 -13.97 -16.33
N GLU A 161 9.78 -14.74 -15.36
CA GLU A 161 9.25 -16.08 -15.58
C GLU A 161 7.75 -16.04 -15.92
N ALA A 162 6.96 -15.31 -15.11
CA ALA A 162 5.51 -15.23 -15.29
C ALA A 162 5.12 -14.61 -16.63
N HIS A 163 5.91 -13.65 -17.12
CA HIS A 163 5.59 -12.85 -18.31
C HIS A 163 6.61 -13.00 -19.44
N HIS A 164 7.33 -14.11 -19.52
CA HIS A 164 8.35 -14.35 -20.55
C HIS A 164 7.82 -14.23 -22.00
N ASN A 165 6.52 -14.40 -22.22
CA ASN A 165 5.84 -14.25 -23.53
C ASN A 165 5.13 -12.89 -23.70
N TRP A 166 5.32 -11.93 -22.78
CA TRP A 166 4.66 -10.64 -22.87
C TRP A 166 5.16 -9.85 -24.09
N ARG A 167 4.22 -9.34 -24.92
CA ARG A 167 4.48 -8.59 -26.17
C ARG A 167 3.75 -7.26 -26.15
#